data_53a3699dc945fb36401eca5c76a94d72
#
_entry.id   53a3699dc945fb36401eca5c76a94d72
#
_cell.length_a   1.000
_cell.length_b   1.000
_cell.length_c   1.000
_cell.angle_alpha   90.00
_cell.angle_beta   90.00
_cell.angle_gamma   90.00
#
_symmetry.space_group_name_H-M   'P 1'
#
loop_
_entity.id
_entity.type
_entity.pdbx_description
1 polymer ?
#
loop_
_entity_poly.entity_id
_entity_poly.type
_entity_poly.pdbx_seq_one_letter_code
_entity_poly.pdbx_strand_id
1 'polypeptide(L)'
;MTDLANRARLYLEGGETAALAGGYHGNPFSVLGPHLYDLGEDGKWLVVRTFQPYAREVRLKAGEEIFPMERVHDDGLFQVDLPGKSQDFKYKLVNADYKGNSYEFDDPYAFGQTLSEFDLHLIKEGNHFHTYDKLGAHLREIDGVPGTSFAVWAPNAQRVSVIGDFNNWDGRVLPMRHHPSHGIFEMFVPGIREGYTYKYEIRSNLSEFAIEKSDPYGFQSEMRPKTASVVADLENYEWQDKDWVATNRAITNNVHSPISVYEVHLGSWRRRWGASGHDESYLNYREIADQLVPYVKLMGYTHIELLPISEHPFDGSWGYQTTGYYSATSRYGHPRDLMYLIDRCHQENIG
;
A
#
# COMPACT_ATOMS: atom_id res chain seq x y z
N MET A 1 3.80 -35.48 -33.49
CA MET A 1 2.46 -35.01 -33.01
C MET A 1 2.41 -34.81 -31.49
N THR A 2 3.18 -35.51 -30.67
CA THR A 2 3.29 -35.36 -29.21
C THR A 2 3.83 -33.98 -28.78
N ASP A 3 4.81 -33.43 -29.46
CA ASP A 3 5.45 -32.14 -29.14
C ASP A 3 4.47 -30.94 -29.22
N LEU A 4 3.64 -30.89 -30.27
CA LEU A 4 2.64 -29.78 -30.43
C LEU A 4 1.49 -29.84 -29.42
N ALA A 5 1.04 -31.08 -29.06
CA ALA A 5 -0.03 -31.23 -28.08
C ALA A 5 0.43 -30.94 -26.64
N ASN A 6 1.70 -31.24 -26.32
CA ASN A 6 2.29 -30.94 -25.02
C ASN A 6 2.54 -29.42 -24.87
N ARG A 7 2.99 -28.74 -25.93
CA ARG A 7 3.16 -27.28 -25.92
C ARG A 7 1.84 -26.53 -25.83
N ALA A 8 0.74 -27.09 -26.37
CA ALA A 8 -0.58 -26.48 -26.20
C ALA A 8 -1.00 -26.32 -24.73
N ARG A 9 -0.47 -27.15 -23.81
CA ARG A 9 -0.70 -27.02 -22.36
C ARG A 9 -0.02 -25.79 -21.73
N LEU A 10 0.95 -25.21 -22.40
CA LEU A 10 1.66 -24.01 -21.93
C LEU A 10 0.89 -22.74 -22.24
N TYR A 11 -0.11 -22.78 -23.11
CA TYR A 11 -0.92 -21.62 -23.49
C TYR A 11 -2.22 -21.58 -22.69
N LEU A 12 -2.63 -20.35 -22.38
CA LEU A 12 -3.89 -20.10 -21.70
C LEU A 12 -5.07 -20.33 -22.65
N GLU A 13 -6.18 -20.76 -22.07
CA GLU A 13 -7.45 -20.75 -22.81
C GLU A 13 -7.89 -19.31 -23.12
N GLY A 14 -8.61 -19.14 -24.24
CA GLY A 14 -9.06 -17.81 -24.67
C GLY A 14 -9.91 -17.06 -23.64
N GLY A 15 -10.66 -17.78 -22.81
CA GLY A 15 -11.43 -17.23 -21.71
C GLY A 15 -10.57 -16.63 -20.60
N GLU A 16 -9.48 -17.28 -20.19
CA GLU A 16 -8.54 -16.77 -19.19
C GLU A 16 -7.78 -15.55 -19.71
N THR A 17 -7.33 -15.62 -20.96
CA THR A 17 -6.63 -14.51 -21.63
C THR A 17 -7.52 -13.28 -21.71
N ALA A 18 -8.78 -13.43 -22.12
CA ALA A 18 -9.76 -12.36 -22.15
C ALA A 18 -10.05 -11.79 -20.76
N ALA A 19 -10.11 -12.65 -19.75
CA ALA A 19 -10.35 -12.22 -18.36
C ALA A 19 -9.19 -11.37 -17.81
N LEU A 20 -7.94 -11.74 -18.11
CA LEU A 20 -6.76 -10.93 -17.74
C LEU A 20 -6.77 -9.59 -18.47
N ALA A 21 -6.89 -9.60 -19.79
CA ALA A 21 -6.88 -8.42 -20.64
C ALA A 21 -8.04 -7.45 -20.29
N GLY A 22 -9.21 -7.98 -19.98
CA GLY A 22 -10.39 -7.20 -19.56
C GLY A 22 -10.38 -6.79 -18.08
N GLY A 23 -9.39 -7.25 -17.30
CA GLY A 23 -9.27 -6.91 -15.88
C GLY A 23 -10.38 -7.47 -15.00
N TYR A 24 -10.90 -8.66 -15.30
CA TYR A 24 -11.91 -9.33 -14.49
C TYR A 24 -11.50 -10.75 -14.02
N HIS A 25 -10.22 -11.11 -14.19
CA HIS A 25 -9.69 -12.38 -13.71
C HIS A 25 -9.66 -12.39 -12.17
N GLY A 26 -10.32 -13.40 -11.56
CA GLY A 26 -10.48 -13.46 -10.10
C GLY A 26 -9.25 -13.97 -9.33
N ASN A 27 -8.28 -14.60 -10.00
CA ASN A 27 -7.04 -15.09 -9.40
C ASN A 27 -5.84 -14.90 -10.34
N PRO A 28 -5.32 -13.67 -10.49
CA PRO A 28 -4.23 -13.37 -11.43
C PRO A 28 -2.93 -14.13 -11.11
N PHE A 29 -2.66 -14.43 -9.85
CA PHE A 29 -1.48 -15.18 -9.43
C PHE A 29 -1.48 -16.66 -9.86
N SER A 30 -2.60 -17.21 -10.32
CA SER A 30 -2.63 -18.54 -10.94
C SER A 30 -2.12 -18.56 -12.37
N VAL A 31 -1.92 -17.37 -12.97
CA VAL A 31 -1.60 -17.22 -14.40
C VAL A 31 -0.34 -16.38 -14.60
N LEU A 32 -0.28 -15.18 -13.96
CA LEU A 32 0.85 -14.25 -14.06
C LEU A 32 1.99 -14.69 -13.15
N GLY A 33 3.21 -14.33 -13.53
CA GLY A 33 4.44 -14.76 -12.86
C GLY A 33 4.96 -16.11 -13.36
N PRO A 34 5.85 -16.76 -12.58
CA PRO A 34 6.51 -18.01 -12.95
C PRO A 34 5.66 -19.24 -12.58
N HIS A 35 5.38 -20.10 -13.54
CA HIS A 35 4.64 -21.34 -13.36
C HIS A 35 5.39 -22.53 -13.93
N LEU A 36 5.57 -23.58 -13.14
CA LEU A 36 6.26 -24.81 -13.55
C LEU A 36 5.26 -25.83 -14.09
N TYR A 37 5.46 -26.26 -15.34
CA TYR A 37 4.69 -27.30 -16.01
C TYR A 37 5.54 -28.55 -16.16
N ASP A 38 4.96 -29.70 -15.85
CA ASP A 38 5.56 -31.02 -16.10
C ASP A 38 4.93 -31.62 -17.37
N LEU A 39 5.71 -31.72 -18.42
CA LEU A 39 5.29 -32.24 -19.72
C LEU A 39 5.66 -33.70 -19.93
N GLY A 40 6.00 -34.41 -18.85
CA GLY A 40 6.34 -35.86 -18.89
C GLY A 40 7.69 -36.08 -19.57
N GLU A 41 7.70 -36.77 -20.72
CA GLU A 41 8.94 -37.08 -21.45
C GLU A 41 9.69 -35.79 -21.94
N ASP A 42 8.96 -34.70 -22.18
CA ASP A 42 9.54 -33.42 -22.59
C ASP A 42 10.12 -32.60 -21.39
N GLY A 43 10.05 -33.17 -20.17
CA GLY A 43 10.63 -32.62 -18.98
C GLY A 43 9.82 -31.46 -18.38
N LYS A 44 10.48 -30.69 -17.49
CA LYS A 44 9.86 -29.53 -16.82
C LYS A 44 10.15 -28.23 -17.55
N TRP A 45 9.13 -27.40 -17.68
CA TRP A 45 9.19 -26.10 -18.33
C TRP A 45 8.69 -25.02 -17.38
N LEU A 46 9.49 -23.97 -17.20
CA LEU A 46 9.06 -22.78 -16.50
C LEU A 46 8.44 -21.81 -17.51
N VAL A 47 7.18 -21.47 -17.31
CA VAL A 47 6.47 -20.48 -18.12
C VAL A 47 6.32 -19.21 -17.29
N VAL A 48 6.78 -18.09 -17.84
CA VAL A 48 6.61 -16.78 -17.20
C VAL A 48 5.67 -15.93 -18.02
N ARG A 49 4.62 -15.38 -17.37
CA ARG A 49 3.63 -14.52 -17.99
C ARG A 49 3.56 -13.18 -17.28
N THR A 50 3.40 -12.12 -18.06
CA THR A 50 3.22 -10.76 -17.53
C THR A 50 2.24 -9.98 -18.39
N PHE A 51 1.43 -9.13 -17.74
CA PHE A 51 0.51 -8.24 -18.42
C PHE A 51 1.07 -6.81 -18.43
N GLN A 52 1.50 -6.35 -19.60
CA GLN A 52 2.19 -5.07 -19.82
C GLN A 52 1.54 -4.30 -20.99
N PRO A 53 0.36 -3.68 -20.78
CA PRO A 53 -0.44 -3.10 -21.87
C PRO A 53 0.25 -1.93 -22.56
N TYR A 54 1.18 -1.26 -21.92
CA TYR A 54 1.90 -0.11 -22.46
C TYR A 54 3.26 -0.46 -23.09
N ALA A 55 3.69 -1.73 -22.99
CA ALA A 55 4.94 -2.17 -23.57
C ALA A 55 4.76 -2.52 -25.06
N ARG A 56 5.71 -2.08 -25.90
CA ARG A 56 5.86 -2.55 -27.28
C ARG A 56 6.42 -3.97 -27.28
N GLU A 57 7.43 -4.22 -26.46
CA GLU A 57 8.07 -5.51 -26.27
C GLU A 57 8.46 -5.72 -24.80
N VAL A 58 8.50 -6.98 -24.38
CA VAL A 58 8.96 -7.38 -23.06
C VAL A 58 10.04 -8.43 -23.22
N ARG A 59 11.07 -8.36 -22.40
CA ARG A 59 12.15 -9.35 -22.30
C ARG A 59 12.30 -9.80 -20.87
N LEU A 60 12.60 -11.07 -20.65
CA LEU A 60 13.02 -11.60 -19.38
C LEU A 60 14.54 -11.64 -19.33
N LYS A 61 15.13 -11.09 -18.27
CA LYS A 61 16.58 -11.02 -18.05
C LYS A 61 16.96 -11.80 -16.80
N ALA A 62 17.93 -12.71 -16.95
CA ALA A 62 18.47 -13.52 -15.86
C ALA A 62 20.00 -13.49 -15.91
N GLY A 63 20.63 -12.63 -15.09
CA GLY A 63 22.04 -12.33 -15.20
C GLY A 63 22.36 -11.71 -16.57
N GLU A 64 23.23 -12.38 -17.34
CA GLU A 64 23.58 -11.96 -18.71
C GLU A 64 22.65 -12.56 -19.78
N GLU A 65 21.81 -13.52 -19.43
CA GLU A 65 20.88 -14.15 -20.37
C GLU A 65 19.63 -13.27 -20.56
N ILE A 66 19.23 -13.09 -21.83
CA ILE A 66 18.04 -12.31 -22.21
C ILE A 66 17.14 -13.18 -23.07
N PHE A 67 15.90 -13.35 -22.65
CA PHE A 67 14.87 -14.13 -23.33
C PHE A 67 13.78 -13.18 -23.82
N PRO A 68 13.53 -13.06 -25.13
CA PRO A 68 12.41 -12.29 -25.66
C PRO A 68 11.10 -12.99 -25.25
N MET A 69 10.10 -12.21 -24.83
CA MET A 69 8.77 -12.72 -24.54
C MET A 69 7.84 -12.54 -25.73
N GLU A 70 7.08 -13.58 -26.05
CA GLU A 70 6.06 -13.54 -27.09
C GLU A 70 4.84 -12.74 -26.60
N ARG A 71 4.32 -11.84 -27.42
CA ARG A 71 3.02 -11.20 -27.18
C ARG A 71 1.91 -12.17 -27.57
N VAL A 72 1.23 -12.75 -26.58
CA VAL A 72 0.17 -13.76 -26.79
C VAL A 72 -1.24 -13.14 -26.83
N HIS A 73 -1.38 -11.84 -26.50
CA HIS A 73 -2.61 -11.08 -26.65
C HIS A 73 -2.32 -9.62 -27.00
N ASP A 74 -3.15 -9.03 -27.85
CA ASP A 74 -2.98 -7.65 -28.36
C ASP A 74 -2.99 -6.60 -27.24
N ASP A 75 -3.77 -6.82 -26.18
CA ASP A 75 -3.84 -5.93 -25.01
C ASP A 75 -2.58 -5.97 -24.12
N GLY A 76 -1.56 -6.76 -24.46
CA GLY A 76 -0.27 -6.73 -23.79
C GLY A 76 -0.02 -7.86 -22.80
N LEU A 77 -0.60 -9.04 -23.03
CA LEU A 77 -0.16 -10.25 -22.35
C LEU A 77 1.07 -10.82 -23.07
N PHE A 78 2.14 -11.05 -22.32
CA PHE A 78 3.39 -11.61 -22.81
C PHE A 78 3.72 -12.92 -22.08
N GLN A 79 4.34 -13.86 -22.81
CA GLN A 79 4.77 -15.15 -22.30
C GLN A 79 6.15 -15.51 -22.79
N VAL A 80 6.92 -16.23 -21.96
CA VAL A 80 8.14 -16.92 -22.35
C VAL A 80 8.18 -18.30 -21.73
N ASP A 81 8.60 -19.28 -22.53
CA ASP A 81 8.72 -20.68 -22.15
C ASP A 81 10.21 -21.02 -21.99
N LEU A 82 10.59 -21.49 -20.80
CA LEU A 82 11.97 -21.73 -20.39
C LEU A 82 12.17 -23.21 -20.04
N PRO A 83 12.59 -24.05 -20.99
CA PRO A 83 12.80 -25.46 -20.75
C PRO A 83 13.92 -25.70 -19.73
N GLY A 84 13.69 -26.61 -18.77
CA GLY A 84 14.69 -27.03 -17.79
C GLY A 84 14.99 -26.02 -16.70
N LYS A 85 14.33 -24.86 -16.67
CA LYS A 85 14.46 -23.93 -15.55
C LYS A 85 13.52 -24.35 -14.40
N SER A 86 13.91 -24.04 -13.15
CA SER A 86 13.17 -24.38 -11.94
C SER A 86 12.27 -23.22 -11.46
N GLN A 87 11.37 -23.50 -10.52
CA GLN A 87 10.43 -22.51 -9.97
C GLN A 87 11.13 -21.34 -9.27
N ASP A 88 12.32 -21.54 -8.72
CA ASP A 88 13.15 -20.56 -8.01
C ASP A 88 14.11 -19.79 -8.93
N PHE A 89 13.92 -19.92 -10.27
CA PHE A 89 14.71 -19.18 -11.25
C PHE A 89 14.55 -17.68 -11.07
N LYS A 90 15.65 -16.97 -10.76
CA LYS A 90 15.63 -15.53 -10.53
C LYS A 90 15.76 -14.79 -11.86
N TYR A 91 14.89 -13.82 -12.06
CA TYR A 91 14.85 -12.99 -13.27
C TYR A 91 14.31 -11.59 -12.95
N LYS A 92 14.46 -10.70 -13.90
CA LYS A 92 13.78 -9.41 -13.98
C LYS A 92 13.08 -9.27 -15.33
N LEU A 93 12.12 -8.38 -15.39
CA LEU A 93 11.46 -8.01 -16.64
C LEU A 93 12.05 -6.71 -17.17
N VAL A 94 12.18 -6.63 -18.49
CA VAL A 94 12.64 -5.44 -19.19
C VAL A 94 11.57 -5.03 -20.20
N ASN A 95 10.89 -3.94 -19.93
CA ASN A 95 9.89 -3.37 -20.82
C ASN A 95 10.56 -2.35 -21.77
N ALA A 96 10.12 -2.33 -23.02
CA ALA A 96 10.38 -1.23 -23.95
C ALA A 96 9.04 -0.65 -24.42
N ASP A 97 8.86 0.66 -24.26
CA ASP A 97 7.64 1.37 -24.68
C ASP A 97 7.67 1.72 -26.19
N TYR A 98 6.56 2.26 -26.67
CA TYR A 98 6.45 2.71 -28.08
C TYR A 98 7.26 3.97 -28.38
N LYS A 99 7.81 4.66 -27.37
CA LYS A 99 8.67 5.84 -27.51
C LYS A 99 10.15 5.48 -27.53
N GLY A 100 10.49 4.20 -27.29
CA GLY A 100 11.86 3.70 -27.26
C GLY A 100 12.54 3.75 -25.89
N ASN A 101 11.83 4.15 -24.83
CA ASN A 101 12.35 4.03 -23.47
C ASN A 101 12.33 2.57 -23.03
N SER A 102 13.32 2.18 -22.22
CA SER A 102 13.41 0.85 -21.65
C SER A 102 13.68 0.95 -20.15
N TYR A 103 13.01 0.12 -19.38
CA TYR A 103 13.20 0.03 -17.92
C TYR A 103 13.15 -1.42 -17.45
N GLU A 104 13.98 -1.72 -16.46
CA GLU A 104 14.09 -3.02 -15.82
C GLU A 104 13.38 -2.97 -14.46
N PHE A 105 12.64 -4.04 -14.10
CA PHE A 105 11.93 -4.16 -12.83
C PHE A 105 11.79 -5.61 -12.41
N ASP A 106 11.59 -5.83 -11.12
CA ASP A 106 11.29 -7.14 -10.56
C ASP A 106 9.81 -7.46 -10.77
N ASP A 107 9.50 -8.70 -11.18
CA ASP A 107 8.12 -9.12 -11.43
C ASP A 107 7.32 -9.23 -10.13
N PRO A 108 6.26 -8.45 -9.90
CA PRO A 108 5.45 -8.54 -8.68
C PRO A 108 4.82 -9.91 -8.45
N TYR A 109 4.55 -10.65 -9.53
CA TYR A 109 3.93 -11.97 -9.49
C TYR A 109 4.91 -13.10 -9.18
N ALA A 110 6.21 -12.81 -9.11
CA ALA A 110 7.23 -13.76 -8.67
C ALA A 110 7.33 -13.89 -7.15
N PHE A 111 6.67 -13.00 -6.39
CA PHE A 111 6.71 -13.01 -4.93
C PHE A 111 5.57 -13.83 -4.33
N GLY A 112 5.87 -14.48 -3.20
CA GLY A 112 4.91 -15.25 -2.43
C GLY A 112 3.88 -14.35 -1.71
N GLN A 113 3.01 -14.98 -0.92
CA GLN A 113 2.09 -14.27 -0.05
C GLN A 113 2.85 -13.48 1.05
N THR A 114 2.31 -12.32 1.42
CA THR A 114 2.90 -11.43 2.44
C THR A 114 2.27 -11.60 3.82
N LEU A 115 1.06 -12.12 3.87
CA LEU A 115 0.34 -12.47 5.10
C LEU A 115 0.55 -13.94 5.44
N SER A 116 0.81 -14.25 6.70
CA SER A 116 0.88 -15.65 7.15
C SER A 116 -0.52 -16.27 7.25
N GLU A 117 -0.60 -17.61 7.18
CA GLU A 117 -1.85 -18.34 7.41
C GLU A 117 -2.45 -18.04 8.79
N PHE A 118 -1.58 -17.76 9.77
CA PHE A 118 -2.00 -17.37 11.11
C PHE A 118 -2.63 -15.97 11.14
N ASP A 119 -2.03 -14.99 10.43
CA ASP A 119 -2.61 -13.65 10.29
C ASP A 119 -3.99 -13.74 9.62
N LEU A 120 -4.07 -14.48 8.51
CA LEU A 120 -5.34 -14.70 7.78
C LEU A 120 -6.41 -15.33 8.68
N HIS A 121 -6.04 -16.35 9.47
CA HIS A 121 -6.94 -16.99 10.42
C HIS A 121 -7.45 -15.99 11.47
N LEU A 122 -6.57 -15.24 12.13
CA LEU A 122 -6.94 -14.27 13.16
C LEU A 122 -7.81 -13.13 12.62
N ILE A 123 -7.54 -12.64 11.40
CA ILE A 123 -8.37 -11.61 10.76
C ILE A 123 -9.78 -12.15 10.51
N LYS A 124 -9.89 -13.37 9.99
CA LYS A 124 -11.19 -14.01 9.73
C LYS A 124 -12.00 -14.20 11.01
N GLU A 125 -11.36 -14.56 12.13
CA GLU A 125 -11.98 -14.74 13.44
C GLU A 125 -12.33 -13.40 14.12
N GLY A 126 -11.85 -12.27 13.59
CA GLY A 126 -11.99 -10.95 14.22
C GLY A 126 -11.13 -10.76 15.48
N ASN A 127 -10.09 -11.57 15.66
CA ASN A 127 -9.23 -11.61 16.84
C ASN A 127 -7.82 -11.07 16.58
N HIS A 128 -7.56 -10.47 15.43
CA HIS A 128 -6.27 -9.88 15.10
C HIS A 128 -6.19 -8.41 15.58
N PHE A 129 -5.72 -8.21 16.80
CA PHE A 129 -5.67 -6.86 17.42
C PHE A 129 -4.61 -5.93 16.82
N HIS A 130 -3.72 -6.43 15.96
CA HIS A 130 -2.68 -5.70 15.25
C HIS A 130 -2.92 -5.71 13.73
N THR A 131 -4.18 -5.60 13.29
CA THR A 131 -4.50 -5.59 11.85
C THR A 131 -3.81 -4.47 11.10
N TYR A 132 -3.56 -3.33 11.74
CA TYR A 132 -2.84 -2.19 11.18
C TYR A 132 -1.37 -2.47 10.86
N ASP A 133 -0.76 -3.51 11.43
CA ASP A 133 0.60 -3.98 11.09
C ASP A 133 0.61 -4.89 9.84
N LYS A 134 -0.57 -5.26 9.36
CA LYS A 134 -0.76 -6.26 8.29
C LYS A 134 -1.54 -5.70 7.09
N LEU A 135 -2.66 -5.01 7.35
CA LEU A 135 -3.46 -4.35 6.33
C LEU A 135 -2.92 -2.93 6.09
N GLY A 136 -3.13 -2.42 4.88
CA GLY A 136 -2.54 -1.17 4.45
C GLY A 136 -1.34 -1.36 3.54
N ALA A 137 -0.51 -0.31 3.44
CA ALA A 137 0.72 -0.30 2.67
C ALA A 137 1.94 -0.25 3.60
N HIS A 138 2.76 -1.30 3.56
CA HIS A 138 3.93 -1.44 4.43
C HIS A 138 5.21 -1.59 3.61
N LEU A 139 6.18 -0.73 3.87
CA LEU A 139 7.51 -0.84 3.30
C LEU A 139 8.19 -2.12 3.80
N ARG A 140 8.71 -2.92 2.88
CA ARG A 140 9.36 -4.20 3.18
C ARG A 140 10.49 -4.49 2.22
N GLU A 141 11.37 -5.37 2.64
CA GLU A 141 12.33 -6.04 1.78
C GLU A 141 12.01 -7.54 1.75
N ILE A 142 11.75 -8.09 0.57
CA ILE A 142 11.49 -9.52 0.37
C ILE A 142 12.53 -10.08 -0.61
N ASP A 143 13.23 -11.12 -0.20
CA ASP A 143 14.31 -11.74 -0.99
C ASP A 143 15.41 -10.75 -1.44
N GLY A 144 15.71 -9.72 -0.62
CA GLY A 144 16.67 -8.67 -0.95
C GLY A 144 16.15 -7.60 -1.92
N VAL A 145 14.85 -7.61 -2.22
CA VAL A 145 14.21 -6.62 -3.10
C VAL A 145 13.35 -5.67 -2.26
N PRO A 146 13.66 -4.36 -2.22
CA PRO A 146 12.86 -3.38 -1.51
C PRO A 146 11.57 -3.06 -2.30
N GLY A 147 10.48 -2.87 -1.57
CA GLY A 147 9.18 -2.55 -2.13
C GLY A 147 8.12 -2.28 -1.06
N THR A 148 6.86 -2.36 -1.45
CA THR A 148 5.72 -2.17 -0.56
C THR A 148 4.77 -3.36 -0.63
N SER A 149 4.41 -3.91 0.52
CA SER A 149 3.31 -4.87 0.65
C SER A 149 2.00 -4.12 0.83
N PHE A 150 1.02 -4.44 0.01
CA PHE A 150 -0.34 -3.91 0.08
C PHE A 150 -1.28 -5.03 0.50
N ALA A 151 -2.16 -4.77 1.46
CA ALA A 151 -3.19 -5.72 1.86
C ALA A 151 -4.47 -5.00 2.27
N VAL A 152 -5.62 -5.53 1.83
CA VAL A 152 -6.93 -4.95 2.13
C VAL A 152 -7.99 -6.03 2.33
N TRP A 153 -8.88 -5.81 3.29
CA TRP A 153 -10.07 -6.62 3.48
C TRP A 153 -11.22 -6.06 2.63
N ALA A 154 -11.67 -6.85 1.66
CA ALA A 154 -12.73 -6.49 0.73
C ALA A 154 -13.58 -7.73 0.37
N PRO A 155 -14.37 -8.27 1.31
CA PRO A 155 -15.02 -9.58 1.19
C PRO A 155 -16.07 -9.66 0.08
N ASN A 156 -16.58 -8.52 -0.39
CA ASN A 156 -17.56 -8.44 -1.48
C ASN A 156 -16.92 -8.15 -2.84
N ALA A 157 -15.60 -8.06 -2.91
CA ALA A 157 -14.90 -7.83 -4.16
C ALA A 157 -14.66 -9.13 -4.92
N GLN A 158 -14.80 -9.06 -6.24
CA GLN A 158 -14.34 -10.07 -7.18
C GLN A 158 -12.85 -9.92 -7.45
N ARG A 159 -12.39 -8.66 -7.59
CA ARG A 159 -11.00 -8.28 -7.84
C ARG A 159 -10.69 -6.98 -7.12
N VAL A 160 -9.50 -6.89 -6.60
CA VAL A 160 -8.88 -5.65 -6.14
C VAL A 160 -7.55 -5.49 -6.85
N SER A 161 -7.23 -4.27 -7.29
CA SER A 161 -5.93 -3.94 -7.89
C SER A 161 -5.35 -2.73 -7.19
N VAL A 162 -4.02 -2.71 -7.03
CA VAL A 162 -3.30 -1.49 -6.62
C VAL A 162 -3.10 -0.62 -7.84
N ILE A 163 -3.50 0.64 -7.76
CA ILE A 163 -3.36 1.64 -8.82
C ILE A 163 -2.65 2.89 -8.31
N GLY A 164 -1.88 3.52 -9.17
CA GLY A 164 -1.13 4.74 -8.88
C GLY A 164 -0.39 5.24 -10.11
N ASP A 165 0.40 6.31 -9.95
CA ASP A 165 1.20 6.86 -11.06
C ASP A 165 2.18 5.82 -11.65
N PHE A 166 2.61 4.85 -10.84
CA PHE A 166 3.54 3.78 -11.22
C PHE A 166 2.96 2.78 -12.24
N ASN A 167 1.66 2.74 -12.44
CA ASN A 167 0.99 1.89 -13.42
C ASN A 167 -0.10 2.62 -14.22
N ASN A 168 0.01 3.95 -14.35
CA ASN A 168 -0.94 4.82 -15.05
C ASN A 168 -2.38 4.72 -14.53
N TRP A 169 -2.56 4.38 -13.26
CA TRP A 169 -3.87 4.17 -12.63
C TRP A 169 -4.72 3.09 -13.32
N ASP A 170 -4.07 2.11 -13.99
CA ASP A 170 -4.71 1.02 -14.70
C ASP A 170 -4.82 -0.23 -13.82
N GLY A 171 -6.01 -0.54 -13.36
CA GLY A 171 -6.29 -1.70 -12.50
C GLY A 171 -6.07 -3.06 -13.14
N ARG A 172 -5.81 -3.12 -14.45
CA ARG A 172 -5.44 -4.37 -15.15
C ARG A 172 -4.00 -4.79 -14.89
N VAL A 173 -3.13 -3.84 -14.50
CA VAL A 173 -1.67 -4.07 -14.42
C VAL A 173 -1.26 -4.80 -13.13
N LEU A 174 -1.84 -4.43 -11.99
CA LEU A 174 -1.49 -4.98 -10.68
C LEU A 174 -2.71 -5.51 -9.91
N PRO A 175 -3.48 -6.47 -10.47
CA PRO A 175 -4.49 -7.16 -9.69
C PRO A 175 -3.84 -8.04 -8.62
N MET A 176 -4.40 -7.96 -7.40
CA MET A 176 -3.86 -8.56 -6.18
C MET A 176 -4.21 -10.04 -6.04
N ARG A 177 -3.43 -10.77 -5.25
CA ARG A 177 -3.72 -12.13 -4.80
C ARG A 177 -4.98 -12.12 -3.93
N HIS A 178 -5.93 -12.97 -4.25
CA HIS A 178 -7.16 -13.13 -3.48
C HIS A 178 -7.07 -14.33 -2.54
N HIS A 179 -7.47 -14.12 -1.29
CA HIS A 179 -7.72 -15.17 -0.28
C HIS A 179 -9.24 -15.30 -0.05
N PRO A 180 -9.96 -16.11 -0.87
CA PRO A 180 -11.44 -16.11 -0.90
C PRO A 180 -12.07 -16.46 0.46
N SER A 181 -11.46 -17.38 1.22
CA SER A 181 -11.98 -17.80 2.53
C SER A 181 -11.91 -16.71 3.60
N HIS A 182 -11.16 -15.64 3.36
CA HIS A 182 -10.86 -14.56 4.30
C HIS A 182 -11.34 -13.20 3.81
N GLY A 183 -11.68 -13.09 2.52
CA GLY A 183 -12.07 -11.82 1.90
C GLY A 183 -10.92 -10.80 1.84
N ILE A 184 -9.67 -11.29 1.78
CA ILE A 184 -8.46 -10.46 1.79
C ILE A 184 -7.80 -10.50 0.42
N PHE A 185 -7.31 -9.34 0.02
CA PHE A 185 -6.46 -9.17 -1.16
C PHE A 185 -5.10 -8.64 -0.71
N GLU A 186 -4.01 -9.22 -1.25
CA GLU A 186 -2.66 -8.78 -0.91
C GLU A 186 -1.70 -8.90 -2.09
N MET A 187 -0.63 -8.10 -2.06
CA MET A 187 0.41 -8.12 -3.08
C MET A 187 1.66 -7.39 -2.58
N PHE A 188 2.84 -7.91 -2.90
CA PHE A 188 4.09 -7.15 -2.81
C PHE A 188 4.39 -6.51 -4.16
N VAL A 189 4.66 -5.19 -4.15
CA VAL A 189 5.04 -4.47 -5.36
C VAL A 189 6.47 -3.94 -5.20
N PRO A 190 7.43 -4.52 -5.92
CA PRO A 190 8.82 -4.08 -5.90
C PRO A 190 8.98 -2.62 -6.33
N GLY A 191 9.95 -1.92 -5.74
CA GLY A 191 10.33 -0.57 -6.13
C GLY A 191 9.40 0.55 -5.67
N ILE A 192 8.21 0.24 -5.17
CA ILE A 192 7.33 1.23 -4.54
C ILE A 192 7.91 1.64 -3.19
N ARG A 193 8.01 2.95 -2.94
CA ARG A 193 8.68 3.55 -1.78
C ARG A 193 7.77 4.54 -1.08
N GLU A 194 8.25 5.08 0.03
CA GLU A 194 7.62 6.22 0.71
C GLU A 194 7.31 7.36 -0.27
N GLY A 195 6.15 7.97 -0.12
CA GLY A 195 5.68 9.10 -0.92
C GLY A 195 4.92 8.73 -2.19
N TYR A 196 4.89 7.46 -2.59
CA TYR A 196 4.08 7.02 -3.73
C TYR A 196 2.60 7.11 -3.38
N THR A 197 1.82 7.68 -4.29
CA THR A 197 0.35 7.73 -4.18
C THR A 197 -0.28 6.50 -4.77
N TYR A 198 -1.32 5.99 -4.10
CA TYR A 198 -2.05 4.82 -4.55
C TYR A 198 -3.51 4.83 -4.12
N LYS A 199 -4.30 4.01 -4.80
CA LYS A 199 -5.66 3.61 -4.43
C LYS A 199 -5.86 2.12 -4.68
N TYR A 200 -6.98 1.60 -4.24
CA TYR A 200 -7.48 0.31 -4.69
C TYR A 200 -8.58 0.51 -5.72
N GLU A 201 -8.43 -0.10 -6.89
CA GLU A 201 -9.53 -0.29 -7.83
C GLU A 201 -10.23 -1.60 -7.48
N ILE A 202 -11.51 -1.49 -7.14
CA ILE A 202 -12.31 -2.61 -6.63
C ILE A 202 -13.40 -2.94 -7.64
N ARG A 203 -13.41 -4.18 -8.14
CA ARG A 203 -14.53 -4.73 -8.91
C ARG A 203 -15.38 -5.57 -7.98
N SER A 204 -16.61 -5.17 -7.77
CA SER A 204 -17.56 -5.86 -6.90
C SER A 204 -18.24 -7.02 -7.61
N ASN A 205 -18.64 -8.05 -6.85
CA ASN A 205 -19.55 -9.09 -7.33
C ASN A 205 -20.99 -8.57 -7.60
N LEU A 206 -21.32 -7.36 -7.11
CA LEU A 206 -22.64 -6.77 -7.17
C LEU A 206 -22.79 -5.68 -8.25
N SER A 207 -21.71 -5.33 -8.94
CA SER A 207 -21.69 -4.24 -9.92
C SER A 207 -20.76 -4.54 -11.08
N GLU A 208 -21.15 -4.18 -12.28
CA GLU A 208 -20.30 -4.29 -13.47
C GLU A 208 -19.19 -3.24 -13.52
N PHE A 209 -19.30 -2.18 -12.70
CA PHE A 209 -18.34 -1.09 -12.67
C PHE A 209 -17.26 -1.32 -11.62
N ALA A 210 -16.03 -0.98 -11.96
CA ALA A 210 -14.95 -0.83 -10.99
C ALA A 210 -15.04 0.53 -10.31
N ILE A 211 -14.71 0.59 -9.03
CA ILE A 211 -14.67 1.81 -8.23
C ILE A 211 -13.29 1.98 -7.61
N GLU A 212 -12.82 3.22 -7.55
CA GLU A 212 -11.57 3.55 -6.86
C GLU A 212 -11.84 3.95 -5.41
N LYS A 213 -11.04 3.43 -4.49
CA LYS A 213 -11.12 3.75 -3.05
C LYS A 213 -9.73 4.02 -2.49
N SER A 214 -9.68 4.97 -1.55
CA SER A 214 -8.53 5.09 -0.65
C SER A 214 -8.38 3.83 0.21
N ASP A 215 -7.19 3.61 0.70
CA ASP A 215 -6.91 2.51 1.60
C ASP A 215 -7.53 2.79 2.99
N PRO A 216 -8.38 1.89 3.52
CA PRO A 216 -8.97 2.07 4.85
C PRO A 216 -7.93 2.02 5.97
N TYR A 217 -6.75 1.41 5.74
CA TYR A 217 -5.60 1.37 6.65
C TYR A 217 -4.46 2.29 6.20
N GLY A 218 -4.70 3.21 5.26
CA GLY A 218 -3.69 4.19 4.83
C GLY A 218 -3.26 5.10 5.97
N PHE A 219 -1.94 5.21 6.19
CA PHE A 219 -1.37 6.03 7.28
C PHE A 219 -1.17 7.50 6.89
N GLN A 220 -1.20 7.78 5.59
CA GLN A 220 -1.08 9.12 5.05
C GLN A 220 -1.99 9.28 3.83
N SER A 221 -2.54 10.46 3.66
CA SER A 221 -3.41 10.82 2.54
C SER A 221 -2.86 12.02 1.78
N GLU A 222 -3.21 12.12 0.50
CA GLU A 222 -2.99 13.36 -0.24
C GLU A 222 -3.81 14.51 0.38
N MET A 223 -3.30 15.74 0.19
CA MET A 223 -4.06 16.95 0.54
C MET A 223 -5.34 17.03 -0.31
N ARG A 224 -6.46 17.30 0.36
CA ARG A 224 -7.74 17.53 -0.32
C ARG A 224 -7.63 18.61 -1.41
N PRO A 225 -8.36 18.57 -2.51
CA PRO A 225 -9.49 17.68 -2.81
C PRO A 225 -9.09 16.30 -3.34
N LYS A 226 -7.81 16.00 -3.44
CA LYS A 226 -7.33 14.69 -3.83
C LYS A 226 -7.67 13.63 -2.76
N THR A 227 -7.73 12.37 -3.16
CA THR A 227 -8.24 11.29 -2.32
C THR A 227 -7.40 10.03 -2.31
N ALA A 228 -6.19 10.06 -2.85
CA ALA A 228 -5.32 8.90 -2.80
C ALA A 228 -4.67 8.74 -1.42
N SER A 229 -4.37 7.51 -1.06
CA SER A 229 -3.49 7.19 0.05
C SER A 229 -2.03 7.38 -0.39
N VAL A 230 -1.15 7.60 0.56
CA VAL A 230 0.29 7.77 0.33
C VAL A 230 1.03 6.72 1.14
N VAL A 231 1.98 6.04 0.52
CA VAL A 231 2.88 5.11 1.24
C VAL A 231 3.71 5.91 2.23
N ALA A 232 3.59 5.59 3.50
CA ALA A 232 4.28 6.28 4.59
C ALA A 232 5.18 5.33 5.37
N ASP A 233 6.36 5.81 5.72
CA ASP A 233 7.26 5.16 6.65
C ASP A 233 7.01 5.71 8.06
N LEU A 234 6.49 4.86 8.95
CA LEU A 234 6.24 5.21 10.35
C LEU A 234 7.32 4.68 11.31
N GLU A 235 8.20 3.80 10.84
CA GLU A 235 9.19 3.14 11.70
C GLU A 235 10.46 3.97 11.88
N ASN A 236 10.76 4.88 10.95
CA ASN A 236 11.96 5.73 10.98
C ASN A 236 11.80 6.98 11.86
N TYR A 237 11.03 6.92 12.94
CA TYR A 237 10.94 7.98 13.94
C TYR A 237 11.63 7.56 15.23
N GLU A 238 12.63 8.34 15.67
CA GLU A 238 13.36 8.10 16.91
C GLU A 238 12.70 8.85 18.07
N TRP A 239 11.91 8.14 18.86
CA TRP A 239 11.24 8.66 20.05
C TRP A 239 12.23 9.08 21.12
N GLN A 240 12.06 10.28 21.68
CA GLN A 240 12.89 10.83 22.75
C GLN A 240 12.16 10.80 24.12
N ASP A 241 11.06 10.09 24.22
CA ASP A 241 10.13 10.06 25.35
C ASP A 241 10.35 8.85 26.30
N LYS A 242 11.53 8.29 26.35
CA LYS A 242 11.86 7.08 27.13
C LYS A 242 11.48 7.20 28.61
N ASP A 243 11.73 8.36 29.22
CA ASP A 243 11.39 8.63 30.63
C ASP A 243 9.88 8.68 30.85
N TRP A 244 9.13 9.22 29.89
CA TRP A 244 7.67 9.23 29.90
C TRP A 244 7.14 7.80 29.88
N VAL A 245 7.58 6.97 28.94
CA VAL A 245 7.11 5.58 28.80
C VAL A 245 7.47 4.76 30.05
N ALA A 246 8.66 4.95 30.61
CA ALA A 246 9.14 4.14 31.75
C ALA A 246 8.50 4.52 33.08
N THR A 247 8.23 5.80 33.33
CA THR A 247 7.83 6.28 34.65
C THR A 247 6.69 7.31 34.65
N ASN A 248 6.81 8.35 33.84
CA ASN A 248 5.92 9.51 33.95
C ASN A 248 4.51 9.24 33.47
N ARG A 249 4.33 8.34 32.50
CA ARG A 249 3.02 7.89 32.02
C ARG A 249 2.17 7.31 33.16
N ALA A 250 2.77 6.50 34.02
CA ALA A 250 2.05 5.90 35.16
C ALA A 250 1.66 6.96 36.19
N ILE A 251 2.45 8.01 36.36
CA ILE A 251 2.16 9.13 37.28
C ILE A 251 1.06 10.01 36.69
N THR A 252 1.18 10.42 35.43
CA THR A 252 0.25 11.32 34.76
C THR A 252 -1.12 10.69 34.59
N ASN A 253 -1.18 9.41 34.25
CA ASN A 253 -2.42 8.67 34.07
C ASN A 253 -2.95 8.01 35.35
N ASN A 254 -2.40 8.33 36.54
CA ASN A 254 -2.90 7.81 37.78
C ASN A 254 -4.24 8.44 38.13
N VAL A 255 -5.26 7.61 38.42
CA VAL A 255 -6.64 8.05 38.76
C VAL A 255 -6.70 8.97 40.00
N HIS A 256 -5.65 8.97 40.81
CA HIS A 256 -5.56 9.84 42.02
C HIS A 256 -4.75 11.12 41.79
N SER A 257 -4.17 11.29 40.55
CA SER A 257 -3.46 12.50 40.20
C SER A 257 -4.44 13.59 39.74
N PRO A 258 -4.15 14.87 40.03
CA PRO A 258 -4.95 15.95 39.45
C PRO A 258 -4.84 15.95 37.93
N ILE A 259 -5.96 16.16 37.26
CA ILE A 259 -6.05 16.26 35.80
C ILE A 259 -6.64 17.61 35.40
N SER A 260 -6.02 18.26 34.42
CA SER A 260 -6.53 19.43 33.73
C SER A 260 -6.26 19.29 32.25
N VAL A 261 -7.32 19.30 31.45
CA VAL A 261 -7.26 19.02 30.00
C VAL A 261 -7.44 20.30 29.21
N TYR A 262 -6.58 20.53 28.24
CA TYR A 262 -6.71 21.58 27.23
C TYR A 262 -7.24 20.98 25.92
N GLU A 263 -8.53 21.19 25.65
CA GLU A 263 -9.14 20.80 24.38
C GLU A 263 -8.78 21.80 23.28
N VAL A 264 -8.34 21.32 22.12
CA VAL A 264 -7.86 22.18 21.06
C VAL A 264 -8.16 21.64 19.66
N HIS A 265 -8.64 22.51 18.76
CA HIS A 265 -8.71 22.28 17.33
C HIS A 265 -7.46 22.90 16.68
N LEU A 266 -6.55 22.07 16.19
CA LEU A 266 -5.24 22.51 15.69
C LEU A 266 -5.36 23.54 14.58
N GLY A 267 -6.31 23.36 13.66
CA GLY A 267 -6.49 24.23 12.51
C GLY A 267 -7.02 25.63 12.81
N SER A 268 -7.60 25.87 13.98
CA SER A 268 -8.13 27.19 14.37
C SER A 268 -7.43 27.79 15.58
N TRP A 269 -6.59 27.03 16.28
CA TRP A 269 -5.90 27.52 17.48
C TRP A 269 -4.96 28.68 17.18
N ARG A 270 -4.09 28.54 16.19
CA ARG A 270 -3.23 29.57 15.63
C ARG A 270 -3.02 29.37 14.14
N ARG A 271 -2.75 30.49 13.46
CA ARG A 271 -2.50 30.54 12.02
C ARG A 271 -1.22 31.32 11.72
N ARG A 272 -0.62 31.06 10.57
CA ARG A 272 0.49 31.88 10.06
C ARG A 272 -0.04 33.25 9.67
N TRP A 273 0.58 34.28 10.22
CA TRP A 273 0.27 35.63 9.83
C TRP A 273 0.77 35.94 8.41
N GLY A 274 -0.04 36.60 7.61
CA GLY A 274 0.35 37.07 6.26
C GLY A 274 0.35 35.97 5.19
N ALA A 275 -0.16 34.75 5.47
CA ALA A 275 -0.33 33.73 4.47
C ALA A 275 -1.29 34.16 3.36
N SER A 276 -0.98 33.82 2.10
CA SER A 276 -1.75 34.21 0.92
C SER A 276 -3.01 33.37 0.72
N GLY A 277 -3.08 32.17 1.32
CA GLY A 277 -4.19 31.22 1.18
C GLY A 277 -4.63 30.60 2.48
N HIS A 278 -5.84 30.04 2.48
CA HIS A 278 -6.41 29.37 3.65
C HIS A 278 -5.55 28.19 4.10
N ASP A 279 -5.15 27.31 3.18
CA ASP A 279 -4.34 26.13 3.51
C ASP A 279 -2.91 26.49 3.88
N GLU A 280 -2.32 27.52 3.25
CA GLU A 280 -0.99 28.03 3.59
C GLU A 280 -0.93 28.67 5.00
N SER A 281 -2.08 29.06 5.53
CA SER A 281 -2.19 29.65 6.87
C SER A 281 -2.12 28.62 7.99
N TYR A 282 -2.31 27.33 7.73
CA TYR A 282 -2.17 26.30 8.75
C TYR A 282 -0.73 26.21 9.25
N LEU A 283 -0.57 26.06 10.56
CA LEU A 283 0.69 25.63 11.14
C LEU A 283 0.85 24.13 10.88
N ASN A 284 2.06 23.69 10.56
CA ASN A 284 2.34 22.26 10.54
C ASN A 284 2.49 21.68 11.95
N TYR A 285 2.48 20.34 12.08
CA TYR A 285 2.58 19.67 13.40
C TYR A 285 3.79 20.10 14.21
N ARG A 286 4.96 20.36 13.58
CA ARG A 286 6.16 20.84 14.28
C ARG A 286 6.01 22.25 14.78
N GLU A 287 5.52 23.17 13.96
CA GLU A 287 5.23 24.56 14.36
C GLU A 287 4.18 24.62 15.48
N ILE A 288 3.19 23.69 15.41
CA ILE A 288 2.19 23.53 16.48
C ILE A 288 2.88 23.05 17.76
N ALA A 289 3.73 22.04 17.71
CA ALA A 289 4.45 21.53 18.87
C ALA A 289 5.26 22.64 19.56
N ASP A 290 6.02 23.44 18.77
CA ASP A 290 6.88 24.51 19.30
C ASP A 290 6.10 25.64 19.98
N GLN A 291 4.81 25.79 19.69
CA GLN A 291 3.96 26.82 20.25
C GLN A 291 2.97 26.30 21.29
N LEU A 292 2.32 25.17 21.03
CA LEU A 292 1.26 24.62 21.86
C LEU A 292 1.81 24.00 23.15
N VAL A 293 2.89 23.21 23.04
CA VAL A 293 3.46 22.53 24.21
C VAL A 293 3.93 23.51 25.30
N PRO A 294 4.73 24.56 24.99
CA PRO A 294 5.09 25.55 26.00
C PRO A 294 3.88 26.33 26.54
N TYR A 295 2.87 26.60 25.73
CA TYR A 295 1.65 27.28 26.17
C TYR A 295 0.88 26.45 27.18
N VAL A 296 0.61 25.17 26.87
CA VAL A 296 -0.12 24.24 27.74
C VAL A 296 0.61 24.08 29.09
N LYS A 297 1.94 23.95 29.03
CA LYS A 297 2.78 23.84 30.24
C LYS A 297 2.72 25.10 31.08
N LEU A 298 2.86 26.28 30.47
CA LEU A 298 2.78 27.58 31.16
C LEU A 298 1.42 27.80 31.85
N MET A 299 0.35 27.35 31.19
CA MET A 299 -1.02 27.45 31.74
C MET A 299 -1.33 26.41 32.80
N GLY A 300 -0.45 25.43 33.01
CA GLY A 300 -0.61 24.39 34.07
C GLY A 300 -1.53 23.25 33.70
N TYR A 301 -1.83 23.05 32.41
CA TYR A 301 -2.58 21.87 31.97
C TYR A 301 -1.70 20.60 32.00
N THR A 302 -2.32 19.48 32.28
CA THR A 302 -1.65 18.17 32.36
C THR A 302 -1.81 17.33 31.10
N HIS A 303 -2.86 17.58 30.31
CA HIS A 303 -3.19 16.86 29.11
C HIS A 303 -3.67 17.79 27.99
N ILE A 304 -3.50 17.34 26.74
CA ILE A 304 -4.08 17.95 25.56
C ILE A 304 -5.12 16.98 25.00
N GLU A 305 -6.33 17.46 24.73
CA GLU A 305 -7.35 16.76 23.98
C GLU A 305 -7.41 17.39 22.58
N LEU A 306 -7.03 16.60 21.57
CA LEU A 306 -7.10 17.04 20.19
C LEU A 306 -8.49 16.75 19.62
N LEU A 307 -9.19 17.78 19.10
CA LEU A 307 -10.29 17.55 18.18
C LEU A 307 -9.79 16.68 17.01
N PRO A 308 -10.68 15.90 16.32
CA PRO A 308 -10.25 14.84 15.43
C PRO A 308 -9.15 15.24 14.44
N ILE A 309 -8.04 14.53 14.49
CA ILE A 309 -6.87 14.73 13.62
C ILE A 309 -6.74 13.65 12.54
N SER A 310 -7.72 12.76 12.45
CA SER A 310 -7.83 11.81 11.33
C SER A 310 -8.17 12.53 10.04
N GLU A 311 -7.78 11.97 8.90
CA GLU A 311 -8.03 12.62 7.60
C GLU A 311 -9.53 12.77 7.32
N HIS A 312 -9.89 13.93 6.80
CA HIS A 312 -11.27 14.33 6.50
C HIS A 312 -11.33 15.31 5.33
N PRO A 313 -12.38 15.28 4.49
CA PRO A 313 -12.46 16.08 3.26
C PRO A 313 -12.91 17.54 3.52
N PHE A 314 -13.67 17.77 4.59
CA PHE A 314 -14.37 19.03 4.82
C PHE A 314 -13.94 19.70 6.14
N ASP A 315 -13.34 20.89 6.05
CA ASP A 315 -12.81 21.64 7.21
C ASP A 315 -13.90 21.99 8.23
N GLY A 316 -15.10 22.33 7.76
CA GLY A 316 -16.22 22.69 8.63
C GLY A 316 -16.75 21.54 9.48
N SER A 317 -16.32 20.30 9.22
CA SER A 317 -16.63 19.15 10.09
C SER A 317 -15.75 19.07 11.34
N TRP A 318 -14.68 19.87 11.43
CA TRP A 318 -13.65 19.82 12.48
C TRP A 318 -13.00 18.46 12.64
N GLY A 319 -13.00 17.65 11.58
CA GLY A 319 -12.48 16.28 11.55
C GLY A 319 -13.48 15.19 11.91
N TYR A 320 -14.73 15.52 12.25
CA TYR A 320 -15.75 14.52 12.61
C TYR A 320 -16.33 13.75 11.41
N GLN A 321 -16.06 14.20 10.16
CA GLN A 321 -16.39 13.45 8.94
C GLN A 321 -15.16 12.68 8.43
N THR A 322 -14.67 11.75 9.20
CA THR A 322 -13.44 11.01 8.94
C THR A 322 -13.54 10.17 7.66
N THR A 323 -12.52 10.23 6.81
CA THR A 323 -12.35 9.39 5.62
C THR A 323 -11.14 8.46 5.72
N GLY A 324 -10.17 8.75 6.61
CA GLY A 324 -8.99 7.92 6.84
C GLY A 324 -8.73 7.74 8.33
N TYR A 325 -9.24 6.66 8.93
CA TYR A 325 -9.18 6.43 10.37
C TYR A 325 -7.75 6.29 10.92
N TYR A 326 -6.82 5.76 10.11
CA TYR A 326 -5.41 5.58 10.48
C TYR A 326 -4.50 6.68 9.92
N SER A 327 -5.05 7.58 9.08
CA SER A 327 -4.29 8.65 8.46
C SER A 327 -4.36 9.92 9.31
N ALA A 328 -3.21 10.42 9.73
CA ALA A 328 -3.11 11.78 10.26
C ALA A 328 -3.49 12.78 9.16
N THR A 329 -4.31 13.78 9.49
CA THR A 329 -4.75 14.74 8.45
C THR A 329 -3.57 15.42 7.77
N SER A 330 -3.58 15.41 6.45
CA SER A 330 -2.56 16.00 5.58
C SER A 330 -2.43 17.52 5.72
N ARG A 331 -3.43 18.20 6.32
CA ARG A 331 -3.47 19.65 6.55
C ARG A 331 -2.29 20.19 7.32
N TYR A 332 -1.76 19.40 8.24
CA TYR A 332 -0.71 19.84 9.16
C TYR A 332 0.62 19.15 8.90
N GLY A 333 0.73 18.37 7.83
CA GLY A 333 1.99 17.77 7.40
C GLY A 333 2.03 16.24 7.42
N HIS A 334 3.23 15.70 7.60
CA HIS A 334 3.50 14.28 7.53
C HIS A 334 3.15 13.57 8.86
N PRO A 335 2.75 12.29 8.87
CA PRO A 335 2.50 11.53 10.11
C PRO A 335 3.66 11.57 11.11
N ARG A 336 4.91 11.53 10.65
CA ARG A 336 6.09 11.67 11.54
C ARG A 336 6.18 13.05 12.23
N ASP A 337 5.57 14.09 11.66
CA ASP A 337 5.50 15.40 12.33
C ASP A 337 4.46 15.41 13.44
N LEU A 338 3.39 14.59 13.31
CA LEU A 338 2.46 14.32 14.42
C LEU A 338 3.16 13.55 15.53
N MET A 339 3.98 12.53 15.19
CA MET A 339 4.81 11.83 16.18
C MET A 339 5.72 12.79 16.93
N TYR A 340 6.32 13.77 16.24
CA TYR A 340 7.11 14.81 16.89
C TYR A 340 6.29 15.65 17.88
N LEU A 341 5.05 16.05 17.52
CA LEU A 341 4.17 16.75 18.44
C LEU A 341 3.90 15.93 19.72
N ILE A 342 3.59 14.64 19.56
CA ILE A 342 3.34 13.73 20.69
C ILE A 342 4.60 13.58 21.55
N ASP A 343 5.74 13.34 20.93
CA ASP A 343 7.04 13.17 21.58
C ASP A 343 7.41 14.42 22.41
N ARG A 344 7.18 15.63 21.85
CA ARG A 344 7.38 16.89 22.55
C ARG A 344 6.44 17.07 23.76
N CYS A 345 5.19 16.62 23.66
CA CYS A 345 4.27 16.61 24.80
C CYS A 345 4.81 15.70 25.92
N HIS A 346 5.20 14.48 25.58
CA HIS A 346 5.72 13.50 26.53
C HIS A 346 6.99 13.99 27.23
N GLN A 347 7.94 14.61 26.53
CA GLN A 347 9.16 15.18 27.09
C GLN A 347 8.86 16.29 28.14
N GLU A 348 7.72 16.97 28.01
CA GLU A 348 7.28 17.99 28.95
C GLU A 348 6.27 17.48 30.01
N ASN A 349 6.07 16.16 30.10
CA ASN A 349 5.13 15.48 30.99
C ASN A 349 3.65 15.87 30.75
N ILE A 350 3.29 16.09 29.50
CA ILE A 350 1.91 16.35 29.03
C ILE A 350 1.39 15.09 28.36
N GLY A 351 0.22 14.58 28.80
CA GLY A 351 -0.47 13.47 28.21
C GLY A 351 -1.40 13.87 27.08
#